data_3d900c5f2b9774cea95c236ef5403d47
#
_entry.id   3d900c5f2b9774cea95c236ef5403d47
#
_cell.length_a   1.000
_cell.length_b   1.000
_cell.length_c   1.000
_cell.angle_alpha   90.00
_cell.angle_beta   90.00
_cell.angle_gamma   90.00
#
_symmetry.space_group_name_H-M   'P 1'
#
loop_
_entity.id
_entity.type
_entity.pdbx_description
1 polymer ?
#
loop_
_entity_poly.entity_id
_entity_poly.type
_entity_poly.pdbx_seq_one_letter_code
_entity_poly.pdbx_strand_id
1 'polypeptide(L)'
;LLHINPRELGIALNQMGFSILNGKYNIGFWLWELEEFPDEWCFYFKLLDEIWTPSEFISRTIRKKTTIPVITIPYVVSVPFDSHIYRKDFGLPENTFLFLMAYDNSSIGERKNPFGAIRAFQQAFSPKDRTVGLVIKALHLKQTELKQLKKKCREYENIYILTKPMEKIRFNSLLRCCNALLSLHRAEGFGLVLAEAMYLGKPVIATNWSANTEFMDKETACMIDYDLVTLEKNYGP
;
A
#
# COMPACT_ATOMS: atom_id res chain seq x y z
N LEU A 1 -17.44 16.03 -6.65
CA LEU A 1 -16.50 14.92 -6.53
C LEU A 1 -16.64 14.27 -5.15
N LEU A 2 -16.82 12.95 -5.13
CA LEU A 2 -16.96 12.11 -3.95
C LEU A 2 -15.69 11.24 -3.82
N HIS A 3 -14.73 11.72 -3.04
CA HIS A 3 -13.46 11.01 -2.82
C HIS A 3 -13.61 10.01 -1.67
N ILE A 4 -14.40 8.98 -1.89
CA ILE A 4 -14.84 8.02 -0.88
C ILE A 4 -15.26 6.72 -1.58
N ASN A 5 -14.87 5.57 -1.06
CA ASN A 5 -15.22 4.27 -1.62
C ASN A 5 -16.72 3.95 -1.45
N PRO A 6 -17.28 3.02 -2.23
CA PRO A 6 -18.70 2.69 -2.20
C PRO A 6 -19.25 2.36 -0.81
N ARG A 7 -18.52 1.58 -0.02
CA ARG A 7 -18.93 1.20 1.34
C ARG A 7 -19.13 2.43 2.23
N GLU A 8 -18.14 3.32 2.25
CA GLU A 8 -18.18 4.55 3.05
C GLU A 8 -19.16 5.57 2.48
N LEU A 9 -19.34 5.57 1.13
CA LEU A 9 -20.36 6.40 0.47
C LEU A 9 -21.76 6.07 0.99
N GLY A 10 -22.11 4.78 1.12
CA GLY A 10 -23.38 4.35 1.70
C GLY A 10 -23.59 4.87 3.11
N ILE A 11 -22.56 4.80 3.95
CA ILE A 11 -22.63 5.34 5.33
C ILE A 11 -22.83 6.85 5.32
N ALA A 12 -22.06 7.57 4.50
CA ALA A 12 -22.16 9.02 4.38
C ALA A 12 -23.55 9.48 3.88
N LEU A 13 -24.09 8.82 2.87
CA LEU A 13 -25.43 9.14 2.34
C LEU A 13 -26.55 8.84 3.32
N ASN A 14 -26.43 7.80 4.15
CA ASN A 14 -27.38 7.53 5.23
C ASN A 14 -27.38 8.63 6.31
N GLN A 15 -26.23 9.28 6.54
CA GLN A 15 -26.12 10.38 7.51
C GLN A 15 -26.54 11.74 6.93
N MET A 16 -26.14 12.02 5.69
CA MET A 16 -26.31 13.34 5.06
C MET A 16 -27.58 13.45 4.20
N GLY A 17 -28.20 12.32 3.87
CA GLY A 17 -29.32 12.23 2.94
C GLY A 17 -28.89 12.19 1.47
N PHE A 18 -29.65 11.45 0.67
CA PHE A 18 -29.37 11.30 -0.77
C PHE A 18 -29.58 12.59 -1.57
N SER A 19 -30.33 13.55 -1.02
CA SER A 19 -30.62 14.84 -1.67
C SER A 19 -29.35 15.66 -1.98
N ILE A 20 -28.22 15.40 -1.30
CA ILE A 20 -26.95 16.07 -1.57
C ILE A 20 -26.44 15.83 -3.01
N LEU A 21 -26.89 14.75 -3.65
CA LEU A 21 -26.53 14.38 -5.02
C LEU A 21 -27.43 15.01 -6.07
N ASN A 22 -28.63 15.48 -5.70
CA ASN A 22 -29.63 15.94 -6.65
C ASN A 22 -29.20 17.19 -7.43
N GLY A 23 -29.45 17.19 -8.74
CA GLY A 23 -29.16 18.31 -9.62
C GLY A 23 -27.66 18.60 -9.83
N LYS A 24 -26.80 17.63 -9.55
CA LYS A 24 -25.33 17.73 -9.67
C LYS A 24 -24.79 16.65 -10.59
N TYR A 25 -23.66 16.92 -11.20
CA TYR A 25 -22.83 15.91 -11.87
C TYR A 25 -21.97 15.23 -10.81
N ASN A 26 -22.24 13.97 -10.53
CA ASN A 26 -21.65 13.23 -9.41
C ASN A 26 -20.52 12.34 -9.90
N ILE A 27 -19.31 12.62 -9.44
CA ILE A 27 -18.11 11.85 -9.78
C ILE A 27 -17.65 11.10 -8.53
N GLY A 28 -17.53 9.78 -8.62
CA GLY A 28 -16.92 8.96 -7.57
C GLY A 28 -15.43 8.75 -7.83
N PHE A 29 -14.54 9.09 -6.87
CA PHE A 29 -13.14 8.70 -6.93
C PHE A 29 -12.93 7.46 -6.07
N TRP A 30 -12.76 6.30 -6.73
CA TRP A 30 -12.78 5.00 -6.07
C TRP A 30 -11.44 4.28 -6.12
N LEU A 31 -11.13 3.58 -5.04
CA LEU A 31 -9.96 2.72 -4.86
C LEU A 31 -10.40 1.26 -4.75
N TRP A 32 -9.65 0.39 -5.39
CA TRP A 32 -9.83 -1.05 -5.28
C TRP A 32 -8.50 -1.75 -5.56
N GLU A 33 -8.26 -2.89 -4.96
CA GLU A 33 -6.96 -3.55 -5.08
C GLU A 33 -7.02 -4.94 -5.72
N LEU A 34 -8.21 -5.47 -6.02
CA LEU A 34 -8.39 -6.82 -6.56
C LEU A 34 -8.93 -6.78 -7.99
N GLU A 35 -8.81 -7.89 -8.71
CA GLU A 35 -9.30 -8.01 -10.10
C GLU A 35 -10.83 -8.10 -10.23
N GLU A 36 -11.51 -8.47 -9.13
CA GLU A 36 -12.97 -8.57 -9.08
C GLU A 36 -13.51 -7.44 -8.19
N PHE A 37 -14.41 -6.64 -8.76
CA PHE A 37 -15.11 -5.61 -8.00
C PHE A 37 -16.35 -6.22 -7.32
N PRO A 38 -16.61 -5.92 -6.04
CA PRO A 38 -17.70 -6.50 -5.28
C PRO A 38 -19.08 -6.19 -5.90
N ASP A 39 -19.89 -7.21 -6.10
CA ASP A 39 -21.23 -7.06 -6.70
C ASP A 39 -22.18 -6.22 -5.82
N GLU A 40 -22.02 -6.32 -4.50
CA GLU A 40 -22.79 -5.52 -3.54
C GLU A 40 -22.55 -4.01 -3.67
N TRP A 41 -21.43 -3.60 -4.26
CA TRP A 41 -21.11 -2.19 -4.50
C TRP A 41 -21.63 -1.66 -5.83
N CYS A 42 -22.09 -2.53 -6.72
CA CYS A 42 -22.61 -2.14 -8.03
C CYS A 42 -23.87 -1.25 -7.95
N PHE A 43 -24.61 -1.34 -6.84
CA PHE A 43 -25.75 -0.43 -6.60
C PHE A 43 -25.37 1.05 -6.69
N TYR A 44 -24.18 1.41 -6.22
CA TYR A 44 -23.73 2.81 -6.16
C TYR A 44 -23.42 3.42 -7.53
N PHE A 45 -23.24 2.61 -8.58
CA PHE A 45 -23.11 3.14 -9.95
C PHE A 45 -24.30 4.02 -10.35
N LYS A 46 -25.51 3.69 -9.89
CA LYS A 46 -26.74 4.44 -10.20
C LYS A 46 -26.78 5.86 -9.60
N LEU A 47 -25.86 6.16 -8.70
CA LEU A 47 -25.79 7.44 -7.99
C LEU A 47 -24.73 8.38 -8.61
N LEU A 48 -24.00 7.89 -9.60
CA LEU A 48 -22.85 8.58 -10.20
C LEU A 48 -23.05 8.75 -11.70
N ASP A 49 -22.54 9.84 -12.20
CA ASP A 49 -22.46 10.11 -13.64
C ASP A 49 -21.12 9.62 -14.22
N GLU A 50 -20.08 9.53 -13.36
CA GLU A 50 -18.72 9.18 -13.77
C GLU A 50 -17.93 8.61 -12.58
N ILE A 51 -16.94 7.75 -12.87
CA ILE A 51 -16.02 7.22 -11.87
C ILE A 51 -14.57 7.54 -12.28
N TRP A 52 -13.80 8.02 -11.33
CA TRP A 52 -12.37 8.19 -11.46
C TRP A 52 -11.63 7.17 -10.60
N THR A 53 -10.51 6.67 -11.11
CA THR A 53 -9.64 5.74 -10.38
C THR A 53 -8.18 6.11 -10.59
N PRO A 54 -7.26 5.81 -9.64
CA PRO A 54 -5.87 6.20 -9.78
C PRO A 54 -5.05 5.31 -10.72
N SER A 55 -5.61 4.20 -11.21
CA SER A 55 -4.88 3.25 -12.07
C SER A 55 -5.79 2.60 -13.10
N GLU A 56 -5.21 2.20 -14.21
CA GLU A 56 -5.93 1.43 -15.23
C GLU A 56 -6.29 0.03 -14.73
N PHE A 57 -5.50 -0.53 -13.81
CA PHE A 57 -5.84 -1.79 -13.13
C PHE A 57 -7.21 -1.72 -12.46
N ILE A 58 -7.49 -0.65 -11.69
CA ILE A 58 -8.80 -0.44 -11.06
C ILE A 58 -9.85 -0.11 -12.13
N SER A 59 -9.55 0.78 -13.08
CA SER A 59 -10.49 1.16 -14.14
C SER A 59 -11.01 -0.06 -14.90
N ARG A 60 -10.12 -0.97 -15.30
CA ARG A 60 -10.49 -2.22 -16.00
C ARG A 60 -11.40 -3.10 -15.16
N THR A 61 -11.12 -3.20 -13.86
CA THR A 61 -11.94 -3.98 -12.93
C THR A 61 -13.37 -3.42 -12.82
N ILE A 62 -13.51 -2.11 -12.68
CA ILE A 62 -14.82 -1.45 -12.57
C ILE A 62 -15.59 -1.46 -13.90
N ARG A 63 -14.92 -1.25 -15.04
CA ARG A 63 -15.54 -1.27 -16.37
C ARG A 63 -16.21 -2.60 -16.70
N LYS A 64 -15.80 -3.71 -16.09
CA LYS A 64 -16.47 -5.01 -16.22
C LYS A 64 -17.88 -5.02 -15.63
N LYS A 65 -18.22 -4.07 -14.75
CA LYS A 65 -19.43 -4.08 -13.91
C LYS A 65 -20.37 -2.90 -14.22
N THR A 66 -19.97 -1.94 -15.05
CA THR A 66 -20.78 -0.74 -15.32
C THR A 66 -20.60 -0.22 -16.74
N THR A 67 -21.60 0.56 -17.20
CA THR A 67 -21.59 1.26 -18.49
C THR A 67 -21.34 2.77 -18.33
N ILE A 68 -21.33 3.32 -17.11
CA ILE A 68 -21.00 4.74 -16.93
C ILE A 68 -19.51 4.97 -17.19
N PRO A 69 -19.09 6.17 -17.60
CA PRO A 69 -17.69 6.49 -17.85
C PRO A 69 -16.79 6.17 -16.64
N VAL A 70 -15.70 5.45 -16.89
CA VAL A 70 -14.65 5.19 -15.90
C VAL A 70 -13.33 5.71 -16.45
N ILE A 71 -12.77 6.74 -15.79
CA ILE A 71 -11.59 7.46 -16.24
C ILE A 71 -10.43 7.20 -15.27
N THR A 72 -9.26 6.88 -15.82
CA THR A 72 -8.04 6.74 -15.05
C THR A 72 -7.40 8.10 -14.83
N ILE A 73 -7.26 8.52 -13.58
CA ILE A 73 -6.61 9.78 -13.17
C ILE A 73 -5.56 9.43 -12.12
N PRO A 74 -4.31 9.21 -12.51
CA PRO A 74 -3.24 8.83 -11.60
C PRO A 74 -2.97 9.89 -10.53
N TYR A 75 -2.50 9.43 -9.37
CA TYR A 75 -2.05 10.35 -8.32
C TYR A 75 -0.85 11.18 -8.77
N VAL A 76 -0.87 12.46 -8.39
CA VAL A 76 0.33 13.29 -8.41
C VAL A 76 1.20 12.88 -7.22
N VAL A 77 2.39 12.39 -7.51
CA VAL A 77 3.35 11.96 -6.48
C VAL A 77 4.23 13.14 -6.07
N SER A 78 4.12 13.53 -4.81
CA SER A 78 4.97 14.54 -4.19
C SER A 78 5.41 14.02 -2.82
N VAL A 79 6.71 14.11 -2.51
CA VAL A 79 7.28 13.49 -1.31
C VAL A 79 8.03 14.54 -0.48
N PRO A 80 7.29 15.47 0.16
CA PRO A 80 7.91 16.40 1.09
C PRO A 80 8.50 15.64 2.29
N PHE A 81 9.72 15.98 2.68
CA PHE A 81 10.41 15.41 3.83
C PHE A 81 11.18 16.48 4.60
N ASP A 82 11.52 16.20 5.85
CA ASP A 82 12.40 17.04 6.65
C ASP A 82 13.85 16.55 6.50
N SER A 83 14.73 17.42 5.98
CA SER A 83 16.14 17.13 5.77
C SER A 83 16.94 16.99 7.07
N HIS A 84 16.43 17.48 8.21
CA HIS A 84 17.05 17.41 9.52
C HIS A 84 16.69 16.14 10.31
N ILE A 85 15.83 15.28 9.76
CA ILE A 85 15.51 13.97 10.33
C ILE A 85 16.48 12.93 9.76
N TYR A 86 17.16 12.22 10.65
CA TYR A 86 18.19 11.22 10.35
C TYR A 86 17.82 9.85 10.93
N ARG A 87 18.60 8.81 10.64
CA ARG A 87 18.41 7.44 11.13
C ARG A 87 18.34 7.35 12.66
N LYS A 88 19.16 8.12 13.37
CA LYS A 88 19.16 8.19 14.84
C LYS A 88 17.81 8.59 15.43
N ASP A 89 17.02 9.42 14.74
CA ASP A 89 15.71 9.88 15.19
C ASP A 89 14.64 8.77 15.13
N PHE A 90 14.98 7.66 14.49
CA PHE A 90 14.20 6.44 14.43
C PHE A 90 14.83 5.28 15.21
N GLY A 91 15.99 5.50 15.88
CA GLY A 91 16.75 4.45 16.55
C GLY A 91 17.38 3.44 15.58
N LEU A 92 17.70 3.87 14.36
CA LEU A 92 18.27 3.02 13.32
C LEU A 92 19.78 3.23 13.20
N PRO A 93 20.56 2.19 12.81
CA PRO A 93 21.99 2.27 12.65
C PRO A 93 22.38 3.15 11.45
N GLU A 94 23.50 3.90 11.59
CA GLU A 94 23.98 4.81 10.56
C GLU A 94 24.65 4.08 9.38
N ASN A 95 25.49 3.07 9.67
CA ASN A 95 26.35 2.41 8.70
C ASN A 95 25.85 1.03 8.24
N THR A 96 24.52 0.90 8.13
CA THR A 96 23.86 -0.36 7.75
C THR A 96 23.02 -0.11 6.49
N PHE A 97 23.06 -1.03 5.53
CA PHE A 97 22.12 -0.97 4.40
C PHE A 97 20.72 -1.34 4.89
N LEU A 98 19.76 -0.42 4.81
CA LEU A 98 18.42 -0.59 5.36
C LEU A 98 17.38 -0.76 4.25
N PHE A 99 16.73 -1.92 4.22
CA PHE A 99 15.47 -2.12 3.51
C PHE A 99 14.33 -1.56 4.35
N LEU A 100 13.41 -0.82 3.75
CA LEU A 100 12.16 -0.42 4.38
C LEU A 100 11.03 -1.29 3.83
N MET A 101 10.22 -1.83 4.72
CA MET A 101 8.91 -2.36 4.44
C MET A 101 7.87 -1.56 5.21
N ALA A 102 6.81 -1.09 4.54
CA ALA A 102 5.77 -0.29 5.19
C ALA A 102 4.38 -0.81 4.85
N TYR A 103 3.51 -0.93 5.87
CA TYR A 103 2.12 -1.31 5.68
C TYR A 103 1.21 -0.79 6.78
N ASP A 104 -0.06 -0.63 6.42
CA ASP A 104 -1.15 -0.36 7.33
C ASP A 104 -2.05 -1.59 7.41
N ASN A 105 -2.22 -2.13 8.60
CA ASN A 105 -3.00 -3.34 8.82
C ASN A 105 -4.52 -3.10 8.76
N SER A 106 -4.98 -1.85 8.80
CA SER A 106 -6.39 -1.51 8.59
C SER A 106 -6.87 -1.84 7.17
N SER A 107 -5.96 -1.92 6.20
CA SER A 107 -6.23 -2.28 4.79
C SER A 107 -5.87 -3.74 4.46
N ILE A 108 -6.18 -4.69 5.34
CA ILE A 108 -5.90 -6.13 5.20
C ILE A 108 -4.40 -6.43 5.09
N GLY A 109 -3.76 -6.69 6.24
CA GLY A 109 -2.31 -6.89 6.33
C GLY A 109 -1.77 -8.03 5.46
N GLU A 110 -2.56 -9.09 5.22
CA GLU A 110 -2.20 -10.21 4.35
C GLU A 110 -1.93 -9.76 2.91
N ARG A 111 -2.62 -8.74 2.42
CA ARG A 111 -2.42 -8.17 1.09
C ARG A 111 -1.02 -7.56 0.95
N LYS A 112 -0.50 -6.97 2.03
CA LYS A 112 0.86 -6.39 2.06
C LYS A 112 1.96 -7.43 2.29
N ASN A 113 1.60 -8.68 2.62
CA ASN A 113 2.49 -9.83 2.75
C ASN A 113 3.73 -9.58 3.66
N PRO A 114 3.55 -9.07 4.89
CA PRO A 114 4.68 -8.75 5.77
C PRO A 114 5.54 -9.97 6.11
N PHE A 115 4.90 -11.12 6.30
CA PHE A 115 5.63 -12.34 6.64
C PHE A 115 6.42 -12.93 5.46
N GLY A 116 5.98 -12.67 4.23
CA GLY A 116 6.75 -13.01 3.02
C GLY A 116 8.05 -12.18 2.95
N ALA A 117 7.95 -10.88 3.17
CA ALA A 117 9.11 -9.99 3.17
C ALA A 117 10.10 -10.31 4.31
N ILE A 118 9.60 -10.60 5.52
CA ILE A 118 10.44 -11.05 6.64
C ILE A 118 11.17 -12.34 6.29
N ARG A 119 10.46 -13.33 5.76
CA ARG A 119 11.04 -14.61 5.37
C ARG A 119 12.10 -14.45 4.28
N ALA A 120 11.85 -13.64 3.27
CA ALA A 120 12.82 -13.36 2.21
C ALA A 120 14.09 -12.74 2.79
N PHE A 121 13.96 -11.76 3.68
CA PHE A 121 15.10 -11.16 4.38
C PHE A 121 15.87 -12.19 5.22
N GLN A 122 15.17 -13.04 5.97
CA GLN A 122 15.75 -14.08 6.82
C GLN A 122 16.46 -15.18 6.03
N GLN A 123 16.03 -15.46 4.81
CA GLN A 123 16.69 -16.39 3.91
C GLN A 123 17.97 -15.81 3.29
N ALA A 124 17.98 -14.49 3.07
CA ALA A 124 19.11 -13.81 2.43
C ALA A 124 20.23 -13.43 3.41
N PHE A 125 19.90 -13.15 4.68
CA PHE A 125 20.84 -12.54 5.61
C PHE A 125 20.86 -13.23 6.98
N SER A 126 22.05 -13.29 7.57
CA SER A 126 22.23 -13.85 8.91
C SER A 126 21.59 -12.97 9.99
N PRO A 127 21.09 -13.55 11.10
CA PRO A 127 20.53 -12.80 12.23
C PRO A 127 21.49 -11.78 12.88
N LYS A 128 22.78 -11.99 12.76
CA LYS A 128 23.84 -11.14 13.34
C LYS A 128 24.57 -10.26 12.33
N ASP A 129 24.13 -10.29 11.07
CA ASP A 129 24.73 -9.43 10.04
C ASP A 129 24.36 -7.96 10.33
N ARG A 130 25.37 -7.17 10.67
CA ARG A 130 25.23 -5.74 10.96
C ARG A 130 25.40 -4.83 9.75
N THR A 131 25.75 -5.40 8.61
CA THR A 131 25.91 -4.63 7.35
C THR A 131 24.57 -4.34 6.68
N VAL A 132 23.54 -5.13 7.01
CA VAL A 132 22.20 -5.04 6.43
C VAL A 132 21.10 -5.13 7.49
N GLY A 133 19.97 -4.45 7.27
CA GLY A 133 18.82 -4.50 8.16
C GLY A 133 17.49 -4.32 7.44
N LEU A 134 16.43 -4.82 8.08
CA LEU A 134 15.04 -4.65 7.64
C LEU A 134 14.30 -3.76 8.62
N VAL A 135 13.83 -2.61 8.15
CA VAL A 135 12.96 -1.71 8.91
C VAL A 135 11.51 -2.03 8.54
N ILE A 136 10.71 -2.43 9.52
CA ILE A 136 9.30 -2.73 9.36
C ILE A 136 8.49 -1.59 9.98
N LYS A 137 7.91 -0.73 9.13
CA LYS A 137 6.96 0.30 9.55
C LYS A 137 5.55 -0.23 9.42
N ALA A 138 4.91 -0.55 10.55
CA ALA A 138 3.58 -1.11 10.59
C ALA A 138 2.63 -0.24 11.42
N LEU A 139 1.40 -0.03 10.91
CA LEU A 139 0.35 0.71 11.60
C LEU A 139 -0.85 -0.19 11.90
N HIS A 140 -1.67 0.23 12.86
CA HIS A 140 -2.96 -0.38 13.24
C HIS A 140 -2.88 -1.89 13.52
N LEU A 141 -1.75 -2.36 14.07
CA LEU A 141 -1.59 -3.75 14.50
C LEU A 141 -2.41 -4.01 15.77
N LYS A 142 -3.19 -5.07 15.76
CA LYS A 142 -3.75 -5.64 16.99
C LYS A 142 -2.62 -6.22 17.86
N GLN A 143 -2.85 -6.34 19.15
CA GLN A 143 -1.83 -6.82 20.05
C GLN A 143 -1.35 -8.26 19.75
N THR A 144 -2.25 -9.10 19.24
CA THR A 144 -1.93 -10.45 18.77
C THR A 144 -1.01 -10.45 17.55
N GLU A 145 -1.28 -9.57 16.58
CA GLU A 145 -0.48 -9.42 15.36
C GLU A 145 0.92 -8.88 15.67
N LEU A 146 1.00 -7.87 16.56
CA LEU A 146 2.27 -7.35 17.04
C LEU A 146 3.10 -8.43 17.77
N LYS A 147 2.45 -9.27 18.58
CA LYS A 147 3.13 -10.40 19.25
C LYS A 147 3.64 -11.42 18.21
N GLN A 148 2.86 -11.74 17.18
CA GLN A 148 3.28 -12.63 16.11
C GLN A 148 4.45 -12.04 15.32
N LEU A 149 4.39 -10.77 14.95
CA LEU A 149 5.45 -10.06 14.25
C LEU A 149 6.76 -10.10 15.06
N LYS A 150 6.71 -9.72 16.34
CA LYS A 150 7.87 -9.76 17.24
C LYS A 150 8.43 -11.18 17.42
N LYS A 151 7.55 -12.19 17.52
CA LYS A 151 7.97 -13.60 17.63
C LYS A 151 8.75 -14.05 16.39
N LYS A 152 8.30 -13.66 15.19
CA LYS A 152 8.98 -14.01 13.92
C LYS A 152 10.35 -13.34 13.76
N CYS A 153 10.54 -12.17 14.36
CA CYS A 153 11.76 -11.36 14.23
C CYS A 153 12.73 -11.52 15.39
N ARG A 154 12.37 -12.22 16.49
CA ARG A 154 13.09 -12.17 17.78
C ARG A 154 14.55 -12.59 17.73
N GLU A 155 14.94 -13.45 16.79
CA GLU A 155 16.30 -13.98 16.65
C GLU A 155 17.18 -13.09 15.76
N TYR A 156 16.58 -12.06 15.13
CA TYR A 156 17.25 -11.17 14.20
C TYR A 156 17.51 -9.80 14.84
N GLU A 157 18.76 -9.52 15.18
CA GLU A 157 19.18 -8.23 15.75
C GLU A 157 19.10 -7.09 14.73
N ASN A 158 19.05 -7.42 13.43
CA ASN A 158 19.01 -6.51 12.30
C ASN A 158 17.61 -6.30 11.71
N ILE A 159 16.54 -6.64 12.46
CA ILE A 159 15.15 -6.30 12.10
C ILE A 159 14.59 -5.29 13.10
N TYR A 160 14.20 -4.12 12.60
CA TYR A 160 13.72 -2.97 13.37
C TYR A 160 12.23 -2.77 13.17
N ILE A 161 11.40 -2.85 14.23
CA ILE A 161 9.95 -2.75 14.16
C ILE A 161 9.50 -1.38 14.67
N LEU A 162 8.92 -0.55 13.81
CA LEU A 162 8.40 0.78 14.08
C LEU A 162 6.88 0.78 13.98
N THR A 163 6.18 0.86 15.12
CA THR A 163 4.70 0.78 15.17
C THR A 163 4.03 2.09 15.55
N LYS A 164 4.77 3.07 16.06
CA LYS A 164 4.19 4.36 16.44
C LYS A 164 3.67 5.10 15.21
N PRO A 165 2.44 5.66 15.24
CA PRO A 165 1.98 6.59 14.21
C PRO A 165 2.99 7.71 13.99
N MET A 166 3.08 8.18 12.76
CA MET A 166 3.90 9.32 12.39
C MET A 166 3.23 10.10 11.25
N GLU A 167 3.46 11.39 11.25
CA GLU A 167 2.99 12.28 10.17
C GLU A 167 3.65 11.93 8.84
N LYS A 168 3.00 12.32 7.75
CA LYS A 168 3.46 12.00 6.39
C LYS A 168 4.89 12.49 6.12
N ILE A 169 5.24 13.71 6.54
CA ILE A 169 6.59 14.27 6.37
C ILE A 169 7.63 13.40 7.10
N ARG A 170 7.32 12.95 8.32
CA ARG A 170 8.20 12.08 9.10
C ARG A 170 8.34 10.70 8.47
N PHE A 171 7.27 10.12 7.93
CA PHE A 171 7.31 8.86 7.18
C PHE A 171 8.16 9.00 5.90
N ASN A 172 7.99 10.09 5.16
CA ASN A 172 8.79 10.36 3.97
C ASN A 172 10.29 10.53 4.32
N SER A 173 10.58 11.13 5.48
CA SER A 173 11.95 11.24 6.00
C SER A 173 12.51 9.86 6.36
N LEU A 174 11.71 8.94 6.94
CA LEU A 174 12.11 7.56 7.17
C LEU A 174 12.41 6.84 5.84
N LEU A 175 11.54 6.98 4.85
CA LEU A 175 11.73 6.40 3.52
C LEU A 175 13.02 6.92 2.87
N ARG A 176 13.28 8.23 2.99
CA ARG A 176 14.54 8.85 2.54
C ARG A 176 15.78 8.29 3.27
N CYS A 177 15.68 8.03 4.58
CA CYS A 177 16.76 7.49 5.40
C CYS A 177 17.10 6.03 5.09
N CYS A 178 16.17 5.25 4.54
CA CYS A 178 16.41 3.88 4.12
C CYS A 178 17.06 3.83 2.73
N ASN A 179 17.72 2.70 2.42
CA ASN A 179 18.46 2.54 1.16
C ASN A 179 17.59 1.98 0.04
N ALA A 180 16.62 1.11 0.36
CA ALA A 180 15.72 0.50 -0.61
C ALA A 180 14.33 0.27 0.01
N LEU A 181 13.30 0.17 -0.84
CA LEU A 181 11.97 -0.27 -0.43
C LEU A 181 11.76 -1.74 -0.82
N LEU A 182 11.20 -2.53 0.10
CA LEU A 182 10.79 -3.91 -0.13
C LEU A 182 9.28 -4.05 0.01
N SER A 183 8.58 -4.45 -1.04
CA SER A 183 7.12 -4.65 -1.06
C SER A 183 6.76 -5.92 -1.80
N LEU A 184 6.68 -7.04 -1.09
CA LEU A 184 6.20 -8.32 -1.64
C LEU A 184 4.68 -8.42 -1.53
N HIS A 185 3.98 -7.35 -1.90
CA HIS A 185 2.53 -7.26 -1.85
C HIS A 185 1.85 -8.29 -2.77
N ARG A 186 0.62 -8.62 -2.45
CA ARG A 186 -0.24 -9.51 -3.25
C ARG A 186 -1.18 -8.74 -4.17
N ALA A 187 -1.47 -7.48 -3.83
CA ALA A 187 -2.23 -6.57 -4.67
C ALA A 187 -2.05 -5.11 -4.22
N GLU A 188 -2.08 -4.20 -5.16
CA GLU A 188 -2.06 -2.74 -4.96
C GLU A 188 -3.01 -2.06 -5.94
N GLY A 189 -3.81 -1.13 -5.45
CA GLY A 189 -4.66 -0.30 -6.30
C GLY A 189 -3.92 0.82 -7.03
N PHE A 190 -2.77 1.25 -6.50
CA PHE A 190 -1.83 2.17 -7.13
C PHE A 190 -0.39 1.83 -6.74
N GLY A 191 -0.12 1.65 -5.45
CA GLY A 191 1.22 1.45 -4.92
C GLY A 191 1.91 2.77 -4.56
N LEU A 192 1.20 3.67 -3.86
CA LEU A 192 1.69 5.03 -3.56
C LEU A 192 3.07 5.03 -2.90
N VAL A 193 3.33 4.14 -1.93
CA VAL A 193 4.63 4.06 -1.25
C VAL A 193 5.75 3.61 -2.21
N LEU A 194 5.42 2.78 -3.21
CA LEU A 194 6.35 2.36 -4.27
C LEU A 194 6.73 3.57 -5.13
N ALA A 195 5.73 4.33 -5.60
CA ALA A 195 5.95 5.54 -6.38
C ALA A 195 6.72 6.62 -5.59
N GLU A 196 6.43 6.76 -4.29
CA GLU A 196 7.15 7.68 -3.39
C GLU A 196 8.62 7.28 -3.22
N ALA A 197 8.91 5.98 -3.10
CA ALA A 197 10.29 5.50 -3.04
C ALA A 197 11.06 5.78 -4.34
N MET A 198 10.44 5.51 -5.49
CA MET A 198 11.02 5.83 -6.79
C MET A 198 11.25 7.35 -6.97
N TYR A 199 10.30 8.18 -6.55
CA TYR A 199 10.44 9.65 -6.55
C TYR A 199 11.66 10.12 -5.74
N LEU A 200 11.95 9.44 -4.62
CA LEU A 200 13.14 9.71 -3.80
C LEU A 200 14.43 9.04 -4.34
N GLY A 201 14.39 8.44 -5.54
CA GLY A 201 15.52 7.74 -6.13
C GLY A 201 15.92 6.47 -5.36
N LYS A 202 15.00 5.84 -4.63
CA LYS A 202 15.28 4.61 -3.90
C LYS A 202 15.03 3.39 -4.79
N PRO A 203 15.96 2.42 -4.83
CA PRO A 203 15.69 1.12 -5.41
C PRO A 203 14.45 0.49 -4.78
N VAL A 204 13.60 -0.10 -5.61
CA VAL A 204 12.38 -0.77 -5.17
C VAL A 204 12.42 -2.23 -5.58
N ILE A 205 12.17 -3.13 -4.62
CA ILE A 205 11.94 -4.55 -4.85
C ILE A 205 10.45 -4.79 -4.63
N ALA A 206 9.73 -5.18 -5.68
CA ALA A 206 8.28 -5.31 -5.60
C ALA A 206 7.74 -6.47 -6.43
N THR A 207 6.60 -7.03 -6.02
CA THR A 207 5.88 -8.02 -6.82
C THR A 207 5.49 -7.43 -8.17
N ASN A 208 5.73 -8.18 -9.25
CA ASN A 208 5.37 -7.80 -10.62
C ASN A 208 3.87 -8.04 -10.88
N TRP A 209 3.01 -7.45 -10.05
CA TRP A 209 1.57 -7.67 -10.08
C TRP A 209 0.79 -6.45 -9.62
N SER A 210 -0.36 -6.21 -10.28
CA SER A 210 -1.34 -5.15 -10.01
C SER A 210 -0.91 -3.75 -10.50
N ALA A 211 -1.47 -2.69 -9.93
CA ALA A 211 -1.36 -1.34 -10.47
C ALA A 211 0.06 -0.76 -10.49
N ASN A 212 0.98 -1.25 -9.66
CA ASN A 212 2.37 -0.78 -9.69
C ASN A 212 3.08 -1.08 -11.01
N THR A 213 2.63 -2.09 -11.76
CA THR A 213 3.19 -2.43 -13.09
C THR A 213 2.88 -1.39 -14.17
N GLU A 214 2.07 -0.39 -13.86
CA GLU A 214 1.79 0.74 -14.76
C GLU A 214 2.91 1.78 -14.76
N PHE A 215 3.75 1.82 -13.71
CA PHE A 215 4.87 2.76 -13.58
C PHE A 215 6.19 2.10 -13.18
N MET A 216 6.22 0.78 -13.05
CA MET A 216 7.39 -0.01 -12.70
C MET A 216 7.59 -1.14 -13.70
N ASP A 217 8.83 -1.35 -14.11
CA ASP A 217 9.26 -2.42 -14.99
C ASP A 217 10.64 -2.94 -14.57
N LYS A 218 11.20 -3.90 -15.33
CA LYS A 218 12.51 -4.51 -15.06
C LYS A 218 13.69 -3.54 -15.25
N GLU A 219 13.48 -2.42 -15.93
CA GLU A 219 14.52 -1.39 -16.13
C GLU A 219 14.56 -0.40 -14.96
N THR A 220 13.42 -0.20 -14.30
CA THR A 220 13.24 0.82 -13.26
C THR A 220 13.17 0.26 -11.84
N ALA A 221 12.91 -1.05 -11.68
CA ALA A 221 12.77 -1.71 -10.39
C ALA A 221 13.17 -3.19 -10.42
N CYS A 222 13.41 -3.77 -9.25
CA CYS A 222 13.58 -5.21 -9.10
C CYS A 222 12.19 -5.86 -8.99
N MET A 223 11.66 -6.29 -10.14
CA MET A 223 10.34 -6.92 -10.25
C MET A 223 10.44 -8.41 -9.91
N ILE A 224 9.66 -8.83 -8.90
CA ILE A 224 9.63 -10.21 -8.41
C ILE A 224 8.48 -10.94 -9.08
N ASP A 225 8.78 -12.07 -9.70
CA ASP A 225 7.77 -12.94 -10.31
C ASP A 225 6.84 -13.52 -9.23
N TYR A 226 5.62 -13.86 -9.63
CA TYR A 226 4.56 -14.32 -8.75
C TYR A 226 3.77 -15.48 -9.37
N ASP A 227 3.12 -16.24 -8.51
CA ASP A 227 2.10 -17.22 -8.89
C ASP A 227 0.76 -16.84 -8.25
N LEU A 228 -0.33 -16.97 -9.00
CA LEU A 228 -1.68 -16.85 -8.45
C LEU A 228 -2.04 -18.13 -7.72
N VAL A 229 -2.49 -17.97 -6.49
CA VAL A 229 -2.91 -19.10 -5.64
C VAL A 229 -4.36 -18.92 -5.19
N THR A 230 -5.11 -20.01 -5.08
CA THR A 230 -6.45 -19.98 -4.52
C THR A 230 -6.39 -19.59 -3.04
N LEU A 231 -7.23 -18.64 -2.64
CA LEU A 231 -7.33 -18.23 -1.24
C LEU A 231 -8.10 -19.29 -0.44
N GLU A 232 -7.56 -19.68 0.72
CA GLU A 232 -8.22 -20.63 1.64
C GLU A 232 -9.44 -20.00 2.34
N LYS A 233 -9.48 -18.68 2.42
CA LYS A 233 -10.58 -17.90 3.02
C LYS A 233 -10.73 -16.56 2.34
N ASN A 234 -11.92 -15.97 2.46
CA ASN A 234 -12.15 -14.61 2.01
C ASN A 234 -11.44 -13.61 2.95
N TYR A 235 -10.65 -12.69 2.40
CA TYR A 235 -9.96 -11.60 3.11
C TYR A 235 -10.58 -10.22 2.81
N GLY A 236 -11.62 -10.16 2.01
CA GLY A 236 -12.28 -8.93 1.62
C GLY A 236 -13.77 -8.88 1.99
N PRO A 237 -14.45 -7.78 1.67
CA PRO A 237 -15.91 -7.70 1.79
C PRO A 237 -16.59 -8.73 0.92
#